data_b85993c1cd4f12c8a2fe1fc4c53d6a71
#
_entry.id   b85993c1cd4f12c8a2fe1fc4c53d6a71
#
_cell.length_a   1.000
_cell.length_b   1.000
_cell.length_c   1.000
_cell.angle_alpha   90.00
_cell.angle_beta   90.00
_cell.angle_gamma   90.00
#
_symmetry.space_group_name_H-M   'P 1'
#
loop_
_entity.id
_entity.type
_entity.pdbx_description
1 polymer ?
#
loop_
_entity_poly.entity_id
_entity_poly.type
_entity_poly.pdbx_seq_one_letter_code
_entity_poly.pdbx_strand_id
1 'polypeptide(L)'
;MQFVYTVQNKLGLHVVPATQIAQEAVKFKSTMTISAQNKIADLKKVFGIVGLGVKCGESVFIEIQGEDAEIACVTLKKLIEKIL
;
A
#
# COMPACT_ATOMS: atom_id res chain seq x y z
N MET A 1 1.61 2.10 13.28
CA MET A 1 2.16 0.88 12.63
C MET A 1 2.72 1.23 11.28
N GLN A 2 3.87 0.68 10.94
CA GLN A 2 4.50 0.99 9.66
C GLN A 2 5.34 -0.19 9.19
N PHE A 3 5.54 -0.28 7.88
CA PHE A 3 6.44 -1.27 7.31
C PHE A 3 6.92 -0.84 5.92
N VAL A 4 8.03 -1.42 5.51
CA VAL A 4 8.62 -1.20 4.18
C VAL A 4 8.47 -2.48 3.36
N TYR A 5 8.14 -2.34 2.09
CA TYR A 5 8.05 -3.49 1.20
C TYR A 5 8.74 -3.18 -0.14
N THR A 6 9.53 -4.13 -0.63
CA THR A 6 10.16 -4.02 -1.94
C THR A 6 9.29 -4.74 -2.96
N VAL A 7 8.85 -4.01 -3.96
CA VAL A 7 7.92 -4.52 -4.98
C VAL A 7 8.61 -5.59 -5.82
N GLN A 8 7.96 -6.76 -5.92
CA GLN A 8 8.47 -7.90 -6.69
C GLN A 8 7.64 -8.19 -7.94
N ASN A 9 6.45 -7.63 -8.03
CA ASN A 9 5.60 -7.77 -9.21
C ASN A 9 6.31 -7.13 -10.40
N LYS A 10 6.44 -7.89 -11.50
CA LYS A 10 7.17 -7.42 -12.68
C LYS A 10 6.60 -6.15 -13.29
N LEU A 11 5.30 -5.95 -13.17
CA LEU A 11 4.63 -4.76 -13.68
C LEU A 11 4.65 -3.60 -12.67
N GLY A 12 5.25 -3.81 -11.50
CA GLY A 12 5.28 -2.81 -10.46
C GLY A 12 3.93 -2.64 -9.79
N LEU A 13 3.74 -1.49 -9.17
CA LEU A 13 2.49 -1.17 -8.46
C LEU A 13 1.50 -0.53 -9.45
N HIS A 14 0.95 -1.37 -10.33
CA HIS A 14 0.00 -0.92 -11.35
C HIS A 14 -1.44 -1.03 -10.84
N VAL A 15 -2.41 -0.78 -11.72
CA VAL A 15 -3.82 -0.62 -11.33
C VAL A 15 -4.42 -1.86 -10.67
N VAL A 16 -4.01 -3.07 -11.09
CA VAL A 16 -4.60 -4.30 -10.53
C VAL A 16 -4.26 -4.49 -9.06
N PRO A 17 -3.00 -4.56 -8.65
CA PRO A 17 -2.69 -4.67 -7.21
C PRO A 17 -3.11 -3.42 -6.45
N ALA A 18 -3.03 -2.22 -7.04
CA ALA A 18 -3.47 -1.01 -6.36
C ALA A 18 -4.96 -1.06 -6.02
N THR A 19 -5.78 -1.59 -6.93
CA THR A 19 -7.21 -1.75 -6.68
C THR A 19 -7.47 -2.72 -5.53
N GLN A 20 -6.77 -3.85 -5.51
CA GLN A 20 -6.93 -4.84 -4.45
C GLN A 20 -6.51 -4.26 -3.08
N ILE A 21 -5.42 -3.52 -3.04
CA ILE A 21 -4.93 -2.91 -1.81
C ILE A 21 -5.93 -1.86 -1.31
N ALA A 22 -6.39 -0.98 -2.20
CA ALA A 22 -7.33 0.07 -1.82
C ALA A 22 -8.66 -0.50 -1.33
N GLN A 23 -9.17 -1.54 -1.99
CA GLN A 23 -10.41 -2.20 -1.59
C GLN A 23 -10.31 -2.81 -0.20
N GLU A 24 -9.15 -3.36 0.15
CA GLU A 24 -8.94 -3.89 1.48
C GLU A 24 -8.77 -2.77 2.50
N ALA A 25 -8.02 -1.73 2.13
CA ALA A 25 -7.71 -0.62 3.03
C ALA A 25 -8.97 0.14 3.48
N VAL A 26 -9.96 0.32 2.60
CA VAL A 26 -11.17 1.06 2.95
C VAL A 26 -12.03 0.37 4.00
N LYS A 27 -11.78 -0.90 4.29
CA LYS A 27 -12.51 -1.64 5.33
C LYS A 27 -12.13 -1.21 6.73
N PHE A 28 -11.01 -0.51 6.89
CA PHE A 28 -10.49 -0.10 8.19
C PHE A 28 -10.69 1.40 8.41
N LYS A 29 -10.83 1.77 9.68
CA LYS A 29 -11.01 3.17 10.08
C LYS A 29 -9.69 3.95 10.09
N SER A 30 -8.59 3.26 10.28
CA SER A 30 -7.28 3.89 10.36
C SER A 30 -6.96 4.71 9.12
N THR A 31 -6.17 5.76 9.31
CA THR A 31 -5.58 6.50 8.19
C THR A 31 -4.37 5.73 7.69
N MET A 32 -4.21 5.70 6.39
CA MET A 32 -3.16 4.90 5.76
C MET A 32 -2.51 5.66 4.64
N THR A 33 -1.19 5.69 4.64
CA THR A 33 -0.42 6.34 3.58
C THR A 33 0.59 5.37 3.01
N ILE A 34 0.92 5.59 1.74
CA ILE A 34 1.99 4.90 1.05
C ILE A 34 2.89 5.95 0.43
N SER A 35 4.18 5.82 0.62
CA SER A 35 5.14 6.77 0.07
C SER A 35 6.27 6.06 -0.67
N ALA A 36 6.75 6.72 -1.71
CA ALA A 36 7.85 6.25 -2.53
C ALA A 36 8.43 7.44 -3.29
N GLN A 37 9.76 7.52 -3.38
CA GLN A 37 10.42 8.50 -4.22
C GLN A 37 9.97 9.95 -3.94
N ASN A 38 9.86 10.30 -2.66
CA ASN A 38 9.45 11.64 -2.21
C ASN A 38 8.00 12.00 -2.53
N LYS A 39 7.19 11.01 -2.88
CA LYS A 39 5.74 11.18 -3.09
C LYS A 39 4.99 10.41 -2.04
N ILE A 40 3.81 10.90 -1.69
CA ILE A 40 2.96 10.24 -0.71
C ILE A 40 1.53 10.18 -1.25
N ALA A 41 0.84 9.09 -0.94
CA ALA A 41 -0.53 8.88 -1.39
C ALA A 41 -1.36 8.23 -0.29
N ASP A 42 -2.68 8.34 -0.41
CA ASP A 42 -3.64 7.66 0.46
C ASP A 42 -3.77 6.21 -0.02
N LEU A 43 -3.51 5.25 0.86
CA LEU A 43 -3.57 3.83 0.52
C LEU A 43 -5.00 3.39 0.15
N LYS A 44 -5.99 4.19 0.47
CA LYS A 44 -7.40 3.90 0.16
C LYS A 44 -7.82 4.41 -1.23
N LYS A 45 -6.91 5.04 -1.97
CA LYS A 45 -7.21 5.65 -3.27
C LYS A 45 -6.37 5.06 -4.38
N VAL A 46 -7.03 4.33 -5.28
CA VAL A 46 -6.35 3.60 -6.36
C VAL A 46 -5.46 4.50 -7.21
N PHE A 47 -6.00 5.62 -7.68
CA PHE A 47 -5.23 6.47 -8.59
C PHE A 47 -4.09 7.19 -7.90
N GLY A 48 -4.24 7.48 -6.60
CA GLY A 48 -3.13 8.00 -5.81
C GLY A 48 -1.97 7.03 -5.73
N ILE A 49 -2.28 5.76 -5.49
CA ILE A 49 -1.27 4.70 -5.43
C ILE A 49 -0.57 4.55 -6.78
N VAL A 50 -1.34 4.42 -7.84
CA VAL A 50 -0.79 4.25 -9.20
C VAL A 50 0.07 5.45 -9.59
N GLY A 51 -0.35 6.65 -9.18
CA GLY A 51 0.38 7.88 -9.48
C GLY A 51 1.78 7.95 -8.88
N LEU A 52 2.12 7.10 -7.91
CA LEU A 52 3.46 7.06 -7.37
C LEU A 52 4.48 6.51 -8.38
N GLY A 53 4.04 5.74 -9.37
CA GLY A 53 4.91 5.22 -10.41
C GLY A 53 5.94 4.22 -9.92
N VAL A 54 5.59 3.42 -8.90
CA VAL A 54 6.52 2.45 -8.32
C VAL A 54 6.73 1.27 -9.25
N LYS A 55 7.99 0.93 -9.50
CA LYS A 55 8.38 -0.17 -10.39
C LYS A 55 8.90 -1.36 -9.59
N CYS A 56 8.97 -2.50 -10.25
CA CYS A 56 9.59 -3.70 -9.67
C CYS A 56 10.99 -3.36 -9.16
N GLY A 57 11.30 -3.80 -7.96
CA GLY A 57 12.59 -3.54 -7.32
C GLY A 57 12.63 -2.30 -6.45
N GLU A 58 11.64 -1.42 -6.58
CA GLU A 58 11.56 -0.22 -5.75
C GLU A 58 10.80 -0.50 -4.46
N SER A 59 11.11 0.27 -3.43
CA SER A 59 10.50 0.07 -2.11
C SER A 59 9.42 1.11 -1.84
N VAL A 60 8.40 0.67 -1.10
CA VAL A 60 7.34 1.55 -0.61
C VAL A 60 7.35 1.53 0.91
N PHE A 61 6.98 2.67 1.51
CA PHE A 61 6.84 2.81 2.94
C PHE A 61 5.35 3.00 3.26
N ILE A 62 4.81 2.13 4.08
CA ILE A 62 3.38 2.16 4.42
C ILE A 62 3.24 2.48 5.90
N GLU A 63 2.39 3.47 6.20
CA GLU A 63 2.15 3.91 7.55
C GLU A 63 0.66 3.86 7.84
N ILE A 64 0.28 3.27 8.98
CA ILE A 64 -1.10 3.06 9.37
C ILE A 64 -1.30 3.54 10.80
N GLN A 65 -2.26 4.45 11.01
CA GLN A 65 -2.54 5.04 12.31
C GLN A 65 -4.04 5.05 12.57
N GLY A 66 -4.44 4.59 13.76
CA GLY A 66 -5.84 4.57 14.15
C GLY A 66 -6.12 3.44 15.12
N GLU A 67 -7.39 3.33 15.53
CA GLU A 67 -7.76 2.36 16.55
C GLU A 67 -7.67 0.91 16.07
N ASP A 68 -7.81 0.65 14.77
CA ASP A 68 -7.68 -0.68 14.19
C ASP A 68 -6.38 -0.89 13.42
N ALA A 69 -5.35 -0.07 13.72
CA ALA A 69 -4.10 -0.07 12.97
C ALA A 69 -3.36 -1.42 13.03
N GLU A 70 -3.38 -2.09 14.18
CA GLU A 70 -2.68 -3.37 14.29
C GLU A 70 -3.24 -4.43 13.34
N ILE A 71 -4.57 -4.61 13.36
CA ILE A 71 -5.18 -5.61 12.48
C ILE A 71 -5.10 -5.19 11.02
N ALA A 72 -5.22 -3.89 10.76
CA ALA A 72 -5.07 -3.37 9.40
C ALA A 72 -3.67 -3.63 8.87
N CYS A 73 -2.66 -3.41 9.69
CA CYS A 73 -1.27 -3.64 9.31
C CYS A 73 -1.02 -5.11 8.96
N VAL A 74 -1.47 -6.03 9.82
CA VAL A 74 -1.32 -7.46 9.57
C VAL A 74 -2.02 -7.87 8.28
N THR A 75 -3.25 -7.42 8.10
CA THR A 75 -4.06 -7.78 6.92
C THR A 75 -3.44 -7.25 5.64
N LEU A 76 -3.07 -5.97 5.63
CA LEU A 76 -2.51 -5.35 4.43
C LEU A 76 -1.12 -5.86 4.11
N LYS A 77 -0.31 -6.12 5.12
CA LYS A 77 1.03 -6.66 4.89
C LYS A 77 0.96 -8.03 4.23
N LYS A 78 0.07 -8.90 4.70
CA LYS A 78 -0.11 -10.22 4.09
C LYS A 78 -0.60 -10.13 2.65
N LEU A 79 -1.55 -9.24 2.40
CA LEU A 79 -2.07 -9.03 1.04
C LEU A 79 -0.96 -8.53 0.11
N ILE A 80 -0.23 -7.52 0.55
CA ILE A 80 0.83 -6.91 -0.24
C ILE A 80 1.94 -7.93 -0.55
N GLU A 81 2.32 -8.75 0.43
CA GLU A 81 3.32 -9.80 0.23
C GLU A 81 2.86 -10.84 -0.78
N LYS A 82 1.55 -11.04 -0.89
CA LYS A 82 0.98 -12.03 -1.81
C LYS A 82 0.90 -11.51 -3.25
N ILE A 83 0.54 -10.24 -3.45
CA ILE A 83 0.20 -9.73 -4.78
C ILE A 83 1.23 -8.77 -5.36
N LEU A 84 2.13 -8.27 -4.57
CA LEU A 84 3.05 -7.22 -4.98
C LEU A 84 4.50 -7.63 -4.87
#